data_9cd3b9079d75c3be82ddb74eac0b9e07
#
_entry.id   9cd3b9079d75c3be82ddb74eac0b9e07
#
_cell.length_a   1.000
_cell.length_b   1.000
_cell.length_c   1.000
_cell.angle_alpha   90.00
_cell.angle_beta   90.00
_cell.angle_gamma   90.00
#
_symmetry.space_group_name_H-M   'P 1'
#
loop_
_entity.id
_entity.type
_entity.pdbx_description
1 polymer ?
#
loop_
_entity_poly.entity_id
_entity_poly.type
_entity_poly.pdbx_seq_one_letter_code
_entity_poly.pdbx_strand_id
1 'polypeptide(L)'
;MSIPLSYSLRARLLFFLLAAIAVGALVQGTIAYRSTLQQADDIFDSLLQRTALSLGTGDGLLRMGPSHAKGSGTPMADDLIIQIWTPDGVRVFNSRSRRPLPDQIILGFADTEVEGSTYRVYSLATPFQVIQVAQDMQVRKRMAGALAWRTVAPIAAAAPLLMLIVWCVVSWSLRPVKRARAQVADRRPEDLSPINVPDLPDEIRPLMQELNLLLERMRGAFAQQK
;
A
#
# COMPACT_ATOMS: atom_id res chain seq x y z
N MET A 1 18.62 -7.37 -22.73
CA MET A 1 19.05 -8.02 -21.48
C MET A 1 18.23 -9.31 -21.35
N SER A 2 18.73 -10.39 -21.99
CA SER A 2 18.06 -11.70 -22.03
C SER A 2 18.36 -12.43 -20.71
N ILE A 3 17.36 -12.55 -19.85
CA ILE A 3 17.43 -13.36 -18.63
C ILE A 3 17.52 -14.82 -19.10
N PRO A 4 18.59 -15.57 -18.80
CA PRO A 4 18.65 -16.98 -19.09
C PRO A 4 17.67 -17.69 -18.13
N LEU A 5 16.42 -17.83 -18.55
CA LEU A 5 15.45 -18.69 -17.90
C LEU A 5 15.98 -20.12 -18.07
N SER A 6 16.75 -20.58 -17.09
CA SER A 6 17.16 -21.98 -16.97
C SER A 6 15.93 -22.87 -17.20
N TYR A 7 16.07 -23.91 -18.03
CA TYR A 7 15.02 -24.82 -18.52
C TYR A 7 14.27 -25.62 -17.43
N SER A 8 14.27 -25.14 -16.18
CA SER A 8 13.57 -25.77 -15.06
C SER A 8 12.14 -25.25 -14.99
N LEU A 9 11.18 -26.13 -15.22
CA LEU A 9 9.74 -25.87 -15.07
C LEU A 9 9.41 -25.18 -13.72
N ARG A 10 10.12 -25.62 -12.67
CA ARG A 10 10.04 -25.02 -11.33
C ARG A 10 10.41 -23.55 -11.30
N ALA A 11 11.56 -23.19 -11.92
CA ALA A 11 12.01 -21.80 -11.92
C ALA A 11 11.02 -20.89 -12.65
N ARG A 12 10.45 -21.39 -13.74
CA ARG A 12 9.45 -20.68 -14.54
C ARG A 12 8.15 -20.47 -13.77
N LEU A 13 7.62 -21.51 -13.14
CA LEU A 13 6.43 -21.43 -12.29
C LEU A 13 6.63 -20.47 -11.10
N LEU A 14 7.75 -20.60 -10.39
CA LEU A 14 8.09 -19.70 -9.29
C LEU A 14 8.18 -18.25 -9.76
N PHE A 15 8.86 -18.01 -10.88
CA PHE A 15 8.99 -16.67 -11.43
C PHE A 15 7.63 -16.02 -11.74
N PHE A 16 6.76 -16.73 -12.45
CA PHE A 16 5.43 -16.21 -12.78
C PHE A 16 4.57 -15.97 -11.53
N LEU A 17 4.63 -16.91 -10.57
CA LEU A 17 3.84 -16.79 -9.34
C LEU A 17 4.32 -15.64 -8.46
N LEU A 18 5.64 -15.50 -8.27
CA LEU A 18 6.24 -14.40 -7.52
C LEU A 18 6.01 -13.05 -8.22
N ALA A 19 6.12 -13.02 -9.56
CA ALA A 19 5.82 -11.83 -10.35
C ALA A 19 4.36 -11.42 -10.21
N ALA A 20 3.42 -12.37 -10.26
CA ALA A 20 2.00 -12.09 -10.07
C ALA A 20 1.71 -11.51 -8.67
N ILE A 21 2.33 -12.07 -7.61
CA ILE A 21 2.20 -11.54 -6.24
C ILE A 21 2.79 -10.13 -6.16
N ALA A 22 3.97 -9.89 -6.75
CA ALA A 22 4.61 -8.58 -6.76
C ALA A 22 3.74 -7.52 -7.46
N VAL A 23 3.22 -7.84 -8.65
CA VAL A 23 2.34 -6.95 -9.41
C VAL A 23 1.05 -6.69 -8.63
N GLY A 24 0.42 -7.73 -8.07
CA GLY A 24 -0.78 -7.58 -7.25
C GLY A 24 -0.54 -6.68 -6.03
N ALA A 25 0.57 -6.87 -5.31
CA ALA A 25 0.92 -6.04 -4.17
C ALA A 25 1.20 -4.57 -4.55
N LEU A 26 1.87 -4.33 -5.68
CA LEU A 26 2.11 -2.98 -6.20
C LEU A 26 0.80 -2.27 -6.59
N VAL A 27 -0.09 -2.95 -7.30
CA VAL A 27 -1.40 -2.41 -7.68
C VAL A 27 -2.21 -2.09 -6.44
N GLN A 28 -2.35 -3.05 -5.52
CA GLN A 28 -3.09 -2.88 -4.27
C GLN A 28 -2.51 -1.75 -3.41
N GLY A 29 -1.19 -1.70 -3.25
CA GLY A 29 -0.50 -0.65 -2.50
C GLY A 29 -0.71 0.74 -3.11
N THR A 30 -0.66 0.84 -4.44
CA THR A 30 -0.88 2.11 -5.14
C THR A 30 -2.33 2.59 -4.99
N ILE A 31 -3.31 1.69 -5.12
CA ILE A 31 -4.73 2.01 -4.93
C ILE A 31 -4.96 2.45 -3.48
N ALA A 32 -4.48 1.69 -2.50
CA ALA A 32 -4.62 2.02 -1.08
C ALA A 32 -4.00 3.38 -0.74
N TYR A 33 -2.80 3.66 -1.25
CA TYR A 33 -2.12 4.93 -1.05
C TYR A 33 -2.93 6.11 -1.60
N ARG A 34 -3.35 6.03 -2.87
CA ARG A 34 -4.14 7.10 -3.51
C ARG A 34 -5.50 7.31 -2.85
N SER A 35 -6.20 6.22 -2.52
CA SER A 35 -7.50 6.29 -1.85
C SER A 35 -7.38 6.94 -0.47
N THR A 36 -6.33 6.61 0.31
CA THR A 36 -6.11 7.22 1.62
C THR A 36 -5.79 8.72 1.52
N LEU A 37 -5.01 9.13 0.51
CA LEU A 37 -4.74 10.55 0.28
C LEU A 37 -6.02 11.32 -0.06
N GLN A 38 -6.86 10.79 -0.94
CA GLN A 38 -8.14 11.44 -1.30
C GLN A 38 -9.07 11.55 -0.09
N GLN A 39 -9.22 10.46 0.69
CA GLN A 39 -10.02 10.48 1.91
C GLN A 39 -9.51 11.50 2.93
N ALA A 40 -8.18 11.60 3.07
CA ALA A 40 -7.59 12.61 3.95
C ALA A 40 -7.91 14.03 3.47
N ASP A 41 -7.86 14.29 2.16
CA ASP A 41 -8.20 15.57 1.59
C ASP A 41 -9.67 15.95 1.84
N ASP A 42 -10.60 15.02 1.68
CA ASP A 42 -12.02 15.24 1.95
C ASP A 42 -12.29 15.53 3.44
N ILE A 43 -11.58 14.84 4.34
CA ILE A 43 -11.68 15.06 5.79
C ILE A 43 -11.17 16.46 6.16
N PHE A 44 -10.04 16.88 5.62
CA PHE A 44 -9.47 18.20 5.88
C PHE A 44 -10.37 19.32 5.34
N ASP A 45 -10.91 19.18 4.13
CA ASP A 45 -11.83 20.16 3.56
C ASP A 45 -13.12 20.25 4.39
N SER A 46 -13.68 19.12 4.83
CA SER A 46 -14.84 19.11 5.71
C SER A 46 -14.55 19.74 7.08
N LEU A 47 -13.33 19.60 7.60
CA LEU A 47 -12.90 20.24 8.84
C LEU A 47 -12.84 21.76 8.70
N LEU A 48 -12.24 22.27 7.62
CA LEU A 48 -12.20 23.71 7.32
C LEU A 48 -13.61 24.30 7.25
N GLN A 49 -14.51 23.64 6.52
CA GLN A 49 -15.90 24.06 6.36
C GLN A 49 -16.65 24.07 7.70
N ARG A 50 -16.57 22.96 8.47
CA ARG A 50 -17.25 22.88 9.80
C ARG A 50 -16.71 23.91 10.77
N THR A 51 -15.40 24.15 10.77
CA THR A 51 -14.80 25.19 11.62
C THR A 51 -15.31 26.58 11.25
N ALA A 52 -15.36 26.91 9.97
CA ALA A 52 -15.90 28.19 9.51
C ALA A 52 -17.40 28.34 9.87
N LEU A 53 -18.21 27.31 9.67
CA LEU A 53 -19.62 27.30 10.03
C LEU A 53 -19.85 27.49 11.54
N SER A 54 -19.09 26.82 12.39
CA SER A 54 -19.20 26.93 13.85
C SER A 54 -18.86 28.33 14.36
N LEU A 55 -17.91 29.00 13.71
CA LEU A 55 -17.57 30.39 14.00
C LEU A 55 -18.65 31.36 13.49
N GLY A 56 -19.29 31.02 12.35
CA GLY A 56 -20.37 31.85 11.76
C GLY A 56 -21.65 31.89 12.58
N THR A 57 -21.95 30.86 13.34
CA THR A 57 -23.15 30.78 14.19
C THR A 57 -23.00 31.51 15.54
N GLY A 58 -21.86 32.13 15.82
CA GLY A 58 -21.61 32.91 17.04
C GLY A 58 -21.27 32.07 18.29
N ASP A 59 -21.59 30.78 18.29
CA ASP A 59 -21.32 29.88 19.41
C ASP A 59 -19.80 29.57 19.54
N GLY A 60 -19.08 29.62 18.42
CA GLY A 60 -17.64 29.43 18.36
C GLY A 60 -16.84 30.60 18.99
N LEU A 61 -17.31 31.82 18.86
CA LEU A 61 -16.62 32.99 19.44
C LEU A 61 -16.73 33.02 20.97
N LEU A 62 -17.84 32.57 21.52
CA LEU A 62 -18.02 32.45 22.99
C LEU A 62 -17.17 31.34 23.59
N ARG A 63 -16.86 30.31 22.82
CA ARG A 63 -15.96 29.21 23.23
C ARG A 63 -14.48 29.50 23.00
N MET A 64 -14.14 30.43 22.08
CA MET A 64 -12.78 30.92 21.87
C MET A 64 -12.46 32.12 22.80
N GLY A 65 -12.67 31.97 24.11
CA GLY A 65 -12.06 32.86 25.08
C GLY A 65 -10.53 32.92 24.91
N PRO A 66 -9.84 33.95 25.38
CA PRO A 66 -8.39 34.17 25.19
C PRO A 66 -7.51 33.00 25.68
N SER A 67 -8.08 32.07 26.43
CA SER A 67 -7.41 30.84 26.90
C SER A 67 -7.34 29.71 25.89
N HIS A 68 -8.17 29.70 24.84
CA HIS A 68 -8.22 28.65 23.83
C HIS A 68 -7.41 28.96 22.56
N ALA A 69 -6.85 30.18 22.46
CA ALA A 69 -5.84 30.52 21.47
C ALA A 69 -4.50 29.78 21.69
N LYS A 70 -4.34 29.14 22.86
CA LYS A 70 -3.22 28.27 23.20
C LYS A 70 -3.78 26.88 23.47
N GLY A 71 -3.87 26.04 22.42
CA GLY A 71 -3.91 24.59 22.55
C GLY A 71 -5.24 24.01 23.03
N SER A 72 -6.27 23.98 22.22
CA SER A 72 -7.22 22.87 22.31
C SER A 72 -6.49 21.63 21.82
N GLY A 73 -5.96 20.83 22.72
CA GLY A 73 -5.13 19.62 22.66
C GLY A 73 -5.24 18.62 21.51
N THR A 74 -5.67 19.05 20.34
CA THR A 74 -5.57 18.28 19.10
C THR A 74 -4.50 18.94 18.23
N PRO A 75 -3.43 18.23 17.88
CA PRO A 75 -2.34 18.75 17.02
C PRO A 75 -2.83 19.35 15.71
N MET A 76 -4.04 19.02 15.31
CA MET A 76 -4.70 19.44 14.08
C MET A 76 -5.31 20.85 14.16
N ALA A 77 -5.70 21.30 15.34
CA ALA A 77 -6.29 22.64 15.54
C ALA A 77 -5.20 23.73 15.61
N ASP A 78 -4.00 23.39 16.03
CA ASP A 78 -2.88 24.34 16.15
C ASP A 78 -2.32 24.76 14.78
N ASP A 79 -2.62 24.04 13.71
CA ASP A 79 -2.15 24.32 12.35
C ASP A 79 -3.16 25.12 11.51
N LEU A 80 -4.35 25.41 12.06
CA LEU A 80 -5.36 26.22 11.39
C LEU A 80 -5.09 27.71 11.58
N ILE A 81 -5.16 28.50 10.51
CA ILE A 81 -5.13 29.93 10.51
C ILE A 81 -6.57 30.43 10.37
N ILE A 82 -7.06 31.16 11.35
CA ILE A 82 -8.40 31.72 11.35
C ILE A 82 -8.30 33.23 11.25
N GLN A 83 -9.00 33.82 10.27
CA GLN A 83 -9.15 35.27 10.12
C GLN A 83 -10.63 35.60 10.03
N ILE A 84 -11.01 36.68 10.70
CA ILE A 84 -12.39 37.21 10.69
C ILE A 84 -12.34 38.65 10.26
N TRP A 85 -13.18 39.01 9.30
CA TRP A 85 -13.29 40.31 8.70
C TRP A 85 -14.71 40.86 8.89
N THR A 86 -14.86 42.19 9.06
CA THR A 86 -16.16 42.83 8.93
C THR A 86 -16.56 42.90 7.45
N PRO A 87 -17.87 43.13 7.15
CA PRO A 87 -18.32 43.32 5.77
C PRO A 87 -17.63 44.53 5.09
N ASP A 88 -17.19 45.51 5.88
CA ASP A 88 -16.48 46.72 5.42
C ASP A 88 -14.99 46.44 5.12
N GLY A 89 -14.52 45.19 5.22
CA GLY A 89 -13.14 44.84 4.91
C GLY A 89 -12.12 45.06 6.02
N VAL A 90 -12.56 45.32 7.26
CA VAL A 90 -11.66 45.45 8.40
C VAL A 90 -11.42 44.12 9.07
N ARG A 91 -10.16 43.74 9.27
CA ARG A 91 -9.79 42.50 9.95
C ARG A 91 -9.95 42.64 11.47
N VAL A 92 -10.87 41.87 12.05
CA VAL A 92 -11.21 41.89 13.48
C VAL A 92 -10.39 40.88 14.27
N PHE A 93 -10.10 39.73 13.67
CA PHE A 93 -9.39 38.64 14.34
C PHE A 93 -8.39 37.95 13.42
N ASN A 94 -7.24 37.57 13.98
CA ASN A 94 -6.25 36.69 13.30
C ASN A 94 -5.60 35.81 14.36
N SER A 95 -5.71 34.48 14.19
CA SER A 95 -5.17 33.51 15.14
C SER A 95 -3.63 33.46 15.12
N ARG A 96 -2.99 33.76 13.97
CA ARG A 96 -1.53 33.81 13.81
C ARG A 96 -1.07 35.12 13.18
N SER A 97 -0.49 36.00 13.99
CA SER A 97 -0.04 37.32 13.54
C SER A 97 1.15 37.30 12.58
N ARG A 98 1.91 36.19 12.50
CA ARG A 98 3.18 36.15 11.75
C ARG A 98 3.06 35.91 10.26
N ARG A 99 1.91 35.40 9.76
CA ARG A 99 1.69 35.16 8.33
C ARG A 99 0.26 35.51 7.97
N PRO A 100 0.00 36.78 7.63
CA PRO A 100 -1.33 37.15 7.17
C PRO A 100 -1.62 36.54 5.81
N LEU A 101 -2.81 35.94 5.66
CA LEU A 101 -3.32 35.57 4.37
C LEU A 101 -3.59 36.82 3.52
N PRO A 102 -3.55 36.76 2.18
CA PRO A 102 -3.83 37.90 1.35
C PRO A 102 -5.24 38.38 1.56
N ASP A 103 -5.42 39.70 1.39
CA ASP A 103 -6.68 40.43 1.63
C ASP A 103 -7.75 40.09 0.54
N GLN A 104 -7.42 39.27 -0.46
CA GLN A 104 -8.38 38.82 -1.47
C GLN A 104 -9.22 37.66 -0.90
N ILE A 105 -10.52 37.91 -0.72
CA ILE A 105 -11.47 36.95 -0.21
C ILE A 105 -12.20 36.30 -1.39
N ILE A 106 -11.91 35.03 -1.62
CA ILE A 106 -12.65 34.16 -2.55
C ILE A 106 -13.58 33.30 -1.71
N LEU A 107 -14.89 33.44 -1.93
CA LEU A 107 -15.87 32.63 -1.19
C LEU A 107 -15.79 31.14 -1.58
N GLY A 108 -15.96 30.29 -0.58
CA GLY A 108 -15.80 28.83 -0.74
C GLY A 108 -14.35 28.41 -0.59
N PHE A 109 -13.98 27.30 -1.26
CA PHE A 109 -12.62 26.75 -1.24
C PHE A 109 -11.73 27.45 -2.27
N ALA A 110 -10.55 27.87 -1.83
CA ALA A 110 -9.51 28.41 -2.70
C ALA A 110 -8.12 27.96 -2.24
N ASP A 111 -7.20 27.83 -3.18
CA ASP A 111 -5.79 27.63 -2.89
C ASP A 111 -5.07 28.97 -3.08
N THR A 112 -4.34 29.38 -2.05
CA THR A 112 -3.66 30.69 -2.03
C THR A 112 -2.18 30.48 -1.71
N GLU A 113 -1.30 31.11 -2.47
CA GLU A 113 0.14 31.07 -2.23
C GLU A 113 0.56 32.32 -1.42
N VAL A 114 1.23 32.07 -0.29
CA VAL A 114 1.75 33.14 0.60
C VAL A 114 3.20 32.77 0.97
N GLU A 115 4.13 33.67 0.65
CA GLU A 115 5.56 33.52 0.98
C GLU A 115 6.16 32.14 0.56
N GLY A 116 5.75 31.61 -0.61
CA GLY A 116 6.23 30.33 -1.12
C GLY A 116 5.61 29.09 -0.49
N SER A 117 4.58 29.27 0.35
CA SER A 117 3.76 28.17 0.90
C SER A 117 2.34 28.25 0.34
N THR A 118 1.78 27.11 -0.04
CA THR A 118 0.40 27.02 -0.52
C THR A 118 -0.52 26.72 0.65
N TYR A 119 -1.57 27.50 0.79
CA TYR A 119 -2.60 27.36 1.80
C TYR A 119 -3.93 26.99 1.14
N ARG A 120 -4.61 25.99 1.67
CA ARG A 120 -6.01 25.71 1.36
C ARG A 120 -6.87 26.55 2.26
N VAL A 121 -7.70 27.42 1.68
CA VAL A 121 -8.54 28.39 2.39
C VAL A 121 -10.00 28.07 2.14
N TYR A 122 -10.81 28.10 3.19
CA TYR A 122 -12.26 28.12 3.08
C TYR A 122 -12.79 29.44 3.64
N SER A 123 -13.54 30.20 2.83
CA SER A 123 -14.11 31.48 3.19
C SER A 123 -15.62 31.41 3.21
N LEU A 124 -16.22 31.81 4.33
CA LEU A 124 -17.66 31.89 4.56
C LEU A 124 -18.08 33.33 4.82
N ALA A 125 -18.97 33.86 3.99
CA ALA A 125 -19.61 35.14 4.23
C ALA A 125 -20.92 34.96 5.02
N THR A 126 -21.03 35.66 6.11
CA THR A 126 -22.27 35.82 6.87
C THR A 126 -22.74 37.27 6.78
N PRO A 127 -23.97 37.65 7.18
CA PRO A 127 -24.46 39.04 7.14
C PRO A 127 -23.58 40.01 7.95
N PHE A 128 -22.85 39.52 8.94
CA PHE A 128 -22.12 40.38 9.90
C PHE A 128 -20.60 40.24 9.80
N GLN A 129 -20.09 39.17 9.15
CA GLN A 129 -18.65 38.91 9.10
C GLN A 129 -18.30 37.94 7.97
N VAL A 130 -17.05 38.03 7.53
CA VAL A 130 -16.44 37.02 6.64
C VAL A 130 -15.39 36.26 7.43
N ILE A 131 -15.53 34.94 7.43
CA ILE A 131 -14.66 34.03 8.16
C ILE A 131 -13.80 33.26 7.16
N GLN A 132 -12.51 33.37 7.35
CA GLN A 132 -11.54 32.58 6.58
C GLN A 132 -10.84 31.58 7.49
N VAL A 133 -10.85 30.31 7.11
CA VAL A 133 -10.10 29.26 7.77
C VAL A 133 -9.14 28.68 6.77
N ALA A 134 -7.85 28.68 7.09
CA ALA A 134 -6.80 28.22 6.19
C ALA A 134 -5.91 27.18 6.86
N GLN A 135 -5.38 26.29 6.05
CA GLN A 135 -4.44 25.26 6.46
C GLN A 135 -3.26 25.19 5.49
N ASP A 136 -2.05 25.04 6.03
CA ASP A 136 -0.84 24.84 5.22
C ASP A 136 -0.88 23.48 4.51
N MET A 137 -0.78 23.52 3.19
CA MET A 137 -0.80 22.30 2.35
C MET A 137 0.41 21.40 2.58
N GLN A 138 1.55 21.91 3.06
CA GLN A 138 2.70 21.08 3.38
C GLN A 138 2.44 20.25 4.64
N VAL A 139 1.85 20.85 5.66
CA VAL A 139 1.45 20.15 6.89
C VAL A 139 0.40 19.08 6.55
N ARG A 140 -0.61 19.45 5.76
CA ARG A 140 -1.67 18.55 5.28
C ARG A 140 -1.08 17.34 4.53
N LYS A 141 -0.18 17.55 3.57
CA LYS A 141 0.49 16.50 2.81
C LYS A 141 1.32 15.58 3.72
N ARG A 142 2.01 16.10 4.72
CA ARG A 142 2.77 15.29 5.67
C ARG A 142 1.85 14.40 6.51
N MET A 143 0.75 14.96 7.03
CA MET A 143 -0.23 14.19 7.81
C MET A 143 -0.92 13.12 6.98
N ALA A 144 -1.40 13.47 5.79
CA ALA A 144 -2.01 12.54 4.86
C ALA A 144 -1.04 11.42 4.43
N GLY A 145 0.22 11.78 4.16
CA GLY A 145 1.27 10.81 3.82
C GLY A 145 1.57 9.84 4.97
N ALA A 146 1.59 10.32 6.22
CA ALA A 146 1.78 9.46 7.38
C ALA A 146 0.61 8.47 7.58
N LEU A 147 -0.62 8.90 7.33
CA LEU A 147 -1.81 8.02 7.34
C LEU A 147 -1.75 7.00 6.20
N ALA A 148 -1.44 7.45 4.98
CA ALA A 148 -1.33 6.58 3.82
C ALA A 148 -0.23 5.52 4.02
N TRP A 149 0.90 5.87 4.63
CA TRP A 149 1.96 4.92 4.93
C TRP A 149 1.51 3.84 5.92
N ARG A 150 0.75 4.22 6.95
CA ARG A 150 0.19 3.25 7.92
C ARG A 150 -0.75 2.24 7.26
N THR A 151 -1.47 2.65 6.22
CA THR A 151 -2.35 1.76 5.44
C THR A 151 -1.56 0.85 4.49
N VAL A 152 -0.47 1.35 3.90
CA VAL A 152 0.34 0.59 2.94
C VAL A 152 1.36 -0.33 3.64
N ALA A 153 1.87 0.04 4.81
CA ALA A 153 2.89 -0.72 5.53
C ALA A 153 2.55 -2.21 5.74
N PRO A 154 1.33 -2.60 6.17
CA PRO A 154 0.97 -4.00 6.32
C PRO A 154 0.97 -4.75 4.98
N ILE A 155 0.54 -4.10 3.88
CA ILE A 155 0.56 -4.69 2.53
C ILE A 155 2.01 -4.91 2.09
N ALA A 156 2.87 -3.91 2.31
CA ALA A 156 4.30 -3.98 1.99
C ALA A 156 5.04 -5.05 2.80
N ALA A 157 4.61 -5.32 4.03
CA ALA A 157 5.16 -6.39 4.86
C ALA A 157 4.61 -7.77 4.49
N ALA A 158 3.32 -7.87 4.12
CA ALA A 158 2.69 -9.13 3.77
C ALA A 158 3.20 -9.70 2.44
N ALA A 159 3.53 -8.85 1.45
CA ALA A 159 3.97 -9.28 0.14
C ALA A 159 5.25 -10.13 0.18
N PRO A 160 6.37 -9.71 0.80
CA PRO A 160 7.57 -10.53 0.89
C PRO A 160 7.36 -11.79 1.74
N LEU A 161 6.50 -11.73 2.77
CA LEU A 161 6.15 -12.89 3.57
C LEU A 161 5.42 -13.94 2.72
N LEU A 162 4.44 -13.53 1.93
CA LEU A 162 3.74 -14.41 0.99
C LEU A 162 4.69 -14.99 -0.06
N MET A 163 5.59 -14.18 -0.62
CA MET A 163 6.60 -14.65 -1.56
C MET A 163 7.50 -15.72 -0.93
N LEU A 164 7.91 -15.54 0.32
CA LEU A 164 8.72 -16.50 1.06
C LEU A 164 7.96 -17.81 1.29
N ILE A 165 6.69 -17.72 1.73
CA ILE A 165 5.82 -18.90 1.93
C ILE A 165 5.68 -19.70 0.63
N VAL A 166 5.34 -19.02 -0.47
CA VAL A 166 5.18 -19.62 -1.77
C VAL A 166 6.48 -20.29 -2.25
N TRP A 167 7.61 -19.60 -2.07
CA TRP A 167 8.92 -20.16 -2.42
C TRP A 167 9.24 -21.41 -1.59
N CYS A 168 8.95 -21.41 -0.29
CA CYS A 168 9.14 -22.56 0.59
C CYS A 168 8.24 -23.72 0.18
N VAL A 169 6.94 -23.48 0.00
CA VAL A 169 5.95 -24.51 -0.36
C VAL A 169 6.31 -25.17 -1.70
N VAL A 170 6.53 -24.38 -2.75
CA VAL A 170 6.90 -24.90 -4.08
C VAL A 170 8.25 -25.62 -4.03
N SER A 171 9.20 -25.09 -3.24
CA SER A 171 10.51 -25.71 -3.09
C SER A 171 10.42 -27.06 -2.40
N TRP A 172 9.58 -27.18 -1.41
CA TRP A 172 9.39 -28.42 -0.65
C TRP A 172 8.57 -29.44 -1.45
N SER A 173 7.47 -29.03 -2.04
CA SER A 173 6.60 -29.89 -2.85
C SER A 173 7.33 -30.57 -4.04
N LEU A 174 8.33 -29.89 -4.62
CA LEU A 174 9.08 -30.42 -5.76
C LEU A 174 10.39 -31.14 -5.39
N ARG A 175 10.70 -31.32 -4.09
CA ARG A 175 11.87 -32.09 -3.63
C ARG A 175 11.83 -33.54 -4.05
N PRO A 176 10.70 -34.28 -3.92
CA PRO A 176 10.62 -35.69 -4.33
C PRO A 176 10.93 -35.90 -5.82
N VAL A 177 10.45 -34.98 -6.68
CA VAL A 177 10.72 -35.03 -8.12
C VAL A 177 12.21 -34.90 -8.44
N LYS A 178 12.93 -34.04 -7.73
CA LYS A 178 14.39 -33.93 -7.88
C LYS A 178 15.11 -35.18 -7.43
N ARG A 179 14.65 -35.84 -6.35
CA ARG A 179 15.22 -37.09 -5.85
C ARG A 179 15.01 -38.23 -6.87
N ALA A 180 13.80 -38.34 -7.43
CA ALA A 180 13.51 -39.32 -8.46
C ALA A 180 14.41 -39.11 -9.68
N ARG A 181 14.58 -37.87 -10.16
CA ARG A 181 15.48 -37.55 -11.27
C ARG A 181 16.93 -37.92 -10.97
N ALA A 182 17.43 -37.61 -9.78
CA ALA A 182 18.80 -37.94 -9.38
C ALA A 182 19.01 -39.47 -9.34
N GLN A 183 18.07 -40.22 -8.76
CA GLN A 183 18.14 -41.68 -8.75
C GLN A 183 18.19 -42.32 -10.16
N VAL A 184 17.45 -41.71 -11.11
CA VAL A 184 17.51 -42.18 -12.53
C VAL A 184 18.84 -41.81 -13.18
N ALA A 185 19.35 -40.57 -12.90
CA ALA A 185 20.57 -40.06 -13.54
C ALA A 185 21.85 -40.75 -13.05
N ASP A 186 21.90 -41.18 -11.79
CA ASP A 186 23.08 -41.80 -11.17
C ASP A 186 23.14 -43.29 -11.36
N ARG A 187 22.17 -43.90 -12.07
CA ARG A 187 22.14 -45.35 -12.34
C ARG A 187 23.12 -45.77 -13.41
N ARG A 188 23.71 -46.90 -13.18
CA ARG A 188 24.50 -47.60 -14.21
C ARG A 188 23.56 -48.27 -15.23
N PRO A 189 23.99 -48.42 -16.49
CA PRO A 189 23.15 -49.04 -17.53
C PRO A 189 22.69 -50.46 -17.20
N GLU A 190 23.41 -51.17 -16.33
CA GLU A 190 23.11 -52.55 -15.92
C GLU A 190 22.15 -52.64 -14.72
N ASP A 191 21.88 -51.47 -14.04
CA ASP A 191 21.02 -51.46 -12.85
C ASP A 191 19.54 -51.31 -13.22
N LEU A 192 18.88 -52.43 -13.41
CA LEU A 192 17.44 -52.55 -13.72
C LEU A 192 16.56 -52.71 -12.46
N SER A 193 17.04 -52.34 -11.28
CA SER A 193 16.26 -52.40 -10.03
C SER A 193 15.09 -51.41 -10.04
N PRO A 194 13.95 -51.66 -9.36
CA PRO A 194 12.83 -50.74 -9.33
C PRO A 194 13.21 -49.42 -8.64
N ILE A 195 12.66 -48.30 -9.13
CA ILE A 195 12.86 -46.99 -8.56
C ILE A 195 11.83 -46.82 -7.45
N ASN A 196 12.29 -46.70 -6.22
CA ASN A 196 11.43 -46.46 -5.06
C ASN A 196 11.73 -45.05 -4.50
N VAL A 197 10.82 -44.13 -4.75
CA VAL A 197 10.88 -42.77 -4.18
C VAL A 197 9.65 -42.61 -3.28
N PRO A 198 9.83 -42.54 -1.95
CA PRO A 198 8.74 -42.29 -1.05
C PRO A 198 8.21 -40.84 -1.28
N ASP A 199 6.93 -40.62 -1.00
CA ASP A 199 6.26 -39.31 -1.03
C ASP A 199 6.22 -38.64 -2.42
N LEU A 200 6.05 -39.39 -3.50
CA LEU A 200 5.80 -38.84 -4.82
C LEU A 200 4.40 -38.23 -4.91
N PRO A 201 4.27 -37.03 -5.52
CA PRO A 201 2.97 -36.48 -5.88
C PRO A 201 2.16 -37.45 -6.72
N ASP A 202 0.83 -37.48 -6.52
CA ASP A 202 -0.08 -38.42 -7.18
C ASP A 202 -0.03 -38.30 -8.70
N GLU A 203 0.27 -37.11 -9.24
CA GLU A 203 0.39 -36.84 -10.67
C GLU A 203 1.60 -37.51 -11.32
N ILE A 204 2.63 -37.85 -10.54
CA ILE A 204 3.88 -38.43 -11.05
C ILE A 204 3.94 -39.92 -10.73
N ARG A 205 3.15 -40.39 -9.77
CA ARG A 205 3.11 -41.82 -9.39
C ARG A 205 2.82 -42.76 -10.56
N PRO A 206 1.83 -42.48 -11.46
CA PRO A 206 1.60 -43.35 -12.63
C PRO A 206 2.80 -43.45 -13.55
N LEU A 207 3.50 -42.35 -13.81
CA LEU A 207 4.70 -42.32 -14.67
C LEU A 207 5.82 -43.17 -14.10
N MET A 208 6.01 -43.13 -12.77
CA MET A 208 7.03 -43.96 -12.10
C MET A 208 6.66 -45.45 -12.11
N GLN A 209 5.38 -45.81 -12.03
CA GLN A 209 4.90 -47.18 -12.16
C GLN A 209 5.13 -47.71 -13.57
N GLU A 210 4.83 -46.95 -14.60
CA GLU A 210 5.10 -47.28 -16.00
C GLU A 210 6.59 -47.51 -16.25
N LEU A 211 7.44 -46.60 -15.70
CA LEU A 211 8.88 -46.74 -15.82
C LEU A 211 9.39 -47.99 -15.15
N ASN A 212 8.92 -48.36 -13.96
CA ASN A 212 9.28 -49.58 -13.27
C ASN A 212 8.83 -50.80 -14.04
N LEU A 213 7.66 -50.78 -14.67
CA LEU A 213 7.18 -51.89 -15.53
C LEU A 213 8.08 -52.07 -16.75
N LEU A 214 8.55 -51.00 -17.37
CA LEU A 214 9.51 -51.07 -18.48
C LEU A 214 10.87 -51.66 -18.05
N LEU A 215 11.37 -51.26 -16.87
CA LEU A 215 12.62 -51.81 -16.32
C LEU A 215 12.50 -53.31 -16.05
N GLU A 216 11.36 -53.75 -15.53
CA GLU A 216 11.08 -55.17 -15.28
C GLU A 216 11.01 -56.00 -16.58
N ARG A 217 10.35 -55.46 -17.61
CA ARG A 217 10.32 -56.10 -18.94
C ARG A 217 11.72 -56.23 -19.55
N MET A 218 12.54 -55.17 -19.46
CA MET A 218 13.93 -55.25 -19.94
C MET A 218 14.75 -56.26 -19.16
N ARG A 219 14.60 -56.33 -17.83
CA ARG A 219 15.25 -57.35 -17.00
C ARG A 219 14.89 -58.78 -17.39
N GLY A 220 13.60 -59.02 -17.68
CA GLY A 220 13.13 -60.31 -18.17
C GLY A 220 13.73 -60.67 -19.52
N ALA A 221 13.81 -59.72 -20.48
CA ALA A 221 14.40 -59.96 -21.79
C ALA A 221 15.91 -60.29 -21.72
N PHE A 222 16.66 -59.56 -20.86
CA PHE A 222 18.09 -59.87 -20.66
C PHE A 222 18.34 -61.20 -19.93
N ALA A 223 17.41 -61.69 -19.10
CA ALA A 223 17.52 -63.01 -18.44
C ALA A 223 17.26 -64.15 -19.37
N GLN A 224 16.50 -63.94 -20.47
CA GLN A 224 16.24 -64.98 -21.51
C GLN A 224 17.36 -65.12 -22.55
N GLN A 225 18.30 -64.15 -22.58
CA GLN A 225 19.39 -64.12 -23.56
C GLN A 225 20.70 -64.71 -23.02
N LYS A 226 20.71 -65.18 -21.76
CA LYS A 226 21.79 -65.98 -21.16
C LYS A 226 21.42 -67.45 -21.10
#